data_bf4d279b1179b1c0082fb347e09576bd
#
_entry.id   bf4d279b1179b1c0082fb347e09576bd
#
_cell.length_a   1.000
_cell.length_b   1.000
_cell.length_c   1.000
_cell.angle_alpha   90.00
_cell.angle_beta   90.00
_cell.angle_gamma   90.00
#
_symmetry.space_group_name_H-M   'P 1'
#
loop_
_entity.id
_entity.type
_entity.pdbx_description
1 polymer ?
#
loop_
_entity_poly.entity_id
_entity_poly.type
_entity_poly.pdbx_seq_one_letter_code
_entity_poly.pdbx_strand_id
1 'polypeptide(L)'
;MRETLYNIAPLFNIEHIKKLNKVINENLVQGNDKPNTKAIKTSQVKFVNLGAIQGLIIPFLDFIISSNTFHYGFDLFQLHRSKRLNYNTYKENEEYTWHIDATPRSPVKDIKLTCLLNCSEEAYEGGDLYLFRDKEIKIENFNPGTAIVFPSFINHKVEKITSGSRTSLAIWMNGPKFR
;
A
#
# COMPACT_ATOMS: atom_id res chain seq x y z
N MET A 1 -15.79 -18.37 11.12
CA MET A 1 -14.71 -17.36 10.92
C MET A 1 -15.36 -16.15 10.25
N ARG A 2 -15.35 -14.95 10.84
CA ARG A 2 -15.82 -13.75 10.13
C ARG A 2 -14.79 -13.43 9.04
N GLU A 3 -15.17 -13.53 7.79
CA GLU A 3 -14.32 -13.15 6.68
C GLU A 3 -14.12 -11.62 6.69
N THR A 4 -13.03 -11.20 7.30
CA THR A 4 -12.64 -9.79 7.31
C THR A 4 -12.09 -9.43 5.95
N LEU A 5 -12.80 -8.57 5.20
CA LEU A 5 -12.37 -8.14 3.87
C LEU A 5 -11.07 -7.32 3.95
N TYR A 6 -10.98 -6.44 4.93
CA TYR A 6 -9.80 -5.62 5.20
C TYR A 6 -9.67 -5.33 6.69
N ASN A 7 -8.48 -5.01 7.13
CA ASN A 7 -8.20 -4.50 8.47
C ASN A 7 -7.58 -3.10 8.35
N ILE A 8 -8.02 -2.15 9.18
CA ILE A 8 -7.61 -0.74 9.11
C ILE A 8 -7.34 -0.21 10.52
N ALA A 9 -6.28 0.57 10.69
CA ALA A 9 -5.95 1.20 11.96
C ALA A 9 -5.18 2.53 11.77
N PRO A 10 -5.46 3.56 12.58
CA PRO A 10 -4.62 4.74 12.70
C PRO A 10 -3.37 4.38 13.51
N LEU A 11 -2.20 4.40 12.88
CA LEU A 11 -0.94 3.96 13.49
C LEU A 11 0.00 5.12 13.84
N PHE A 12 -0.07 6.22 13.09
CA PHE A 12 0.87 7.32 13.20
C PHE A 12 0.15 8.66 13.20
N ASN A 13 0.72 9.62 13.92
CA ASN A 13 0.31 11.02 13.83
C ASN A 13 1.01 11.72 12.65
N ILE A 14 0.60 12.94 12.34
CA ILE A 14 1.11 13.70 11.19
C ILE A 14 2.60 14.02 11.31
N GLU A 15 3.10 14.27 12.51
CA GLU A 15 4.53 14.58 12.72
C GLU A 15 5.41 13.37 12.42
N HIS A 16 4.93 12.16 12.76
CA HIS A 16 5.63 10.93 12.39
C HIS A 16 5.62 10.73 10.87
N ILE A 17 4.51 11.00 10.19
CA ILE A 17 4.41 10.91 8.73
C ILE A 17 5.38 11.90 8.05
N LYS A 18 5.46 13.14 8.50
CA LYS A 18 6.43 14.12 7.98
C LYS A 18 7.87 13.62 8.13
N LYS A 19 8.21 13.08 9.32
CA LYS A 19 9.54 12.49 9.56
C LYS A 19 9.81 11.30 8.65
N LEU A 20 8.84 10.40 8.49
CA LEU A 20 8.95 9.23 7.60
C LEU A 20 9.18 9.67 6.16
N ASN A 21 8.39 10.61 5.65
CA ASN A 21 8.49 11.12 4.28
C ASN A 21 9.85 11.78 4.01
N LYS A 22 10.36 12.56 4.98
CA LYS A 22 11.71 13.13 4.90
C LYS A 22 12.76 12.03 4.71
N VAL A 23 12.76 11.01 5.56
CA VAL A 23 13.72 9.90 5.47
C VAL A 23 13.53 9.12 4.17
N ILE A 24 12.30 8.89 3.71
CA ILE A 24 12.05 8.25 2.41
C ILE A 24 12.70 9.05 1.28
N ASN A 25 12.45 10.36 1.22
CA ASN A 25 12.96 11.22 0.14
C ASN A 25 14.50 11.32 0.13
N GLU A 26 15.15 11.23 1.31
CA GLU A 26 16.61 11.18 1.44
C GLU A 26 17.23 9.82 1.03
N ASN A 27 16.43 8.76 0.96
CA ASN A 27 16.87 7.37 0.72
C ASN A 27 16.21 6.72 -0.50
N LEU A 28 15.76 7.51 -1.46
CA LEU A 28 15.18 6.97 -2.69
C LEU A 28 16.22 6.16 -3.47
N VAL A 29 15.77 5.02 -4.00
CA VAL A 29 16.59 4.17 -4.86
C VAL A 29 16.05 4.20 -6.29
N GLN A 30 16.96 4.03 -7.26
CA GLN A 30 16.56 3.99 -8.66
C GLN A 30 15.61 2.81 -8.89
N GLY A 31 14.46 3.09 -9.51
CA GLY A 31 13.54 2.12 -10.04
C GLY A 31 13.67 2.06 -11.56
N ASN A 32 13.17 1.01 -12.18
CA ASN A 32 12.92 1.04 -13.62
C ASN A 32 11.66 1.88 -13.85
N ASP A 33 11.83 3.19 -13.80
CA ASP A 33 10.78 4.18 -14.08
C ASP A 33 10.40 4.16 -15.57
N LYS A 34 9.88 3.01 -16.03
CA LYS A 34 9.16 3.01 -17.28
C LYS A 34 7.81 3.64 -16.99
N PRO A 35 7.48 4.79 -17.61
CA PRO A 35 6.13 5.32 -17.51
C PRO A 35 5.19 4.19 -17.87
N ASN A 36 4.21 3.94 -16.98
CA ASN A 36 3.24 2.89 -17.21
C ASN A 36 2.33 3.36 -18.34
N THR A 37 2.69 3.05 -19.58
CA THR A 37 1.97 3.42 -20.80
C THR A 37 0.60 2.74 -20.92
N LYS A 38 0.26 1.86 -19.98
CA LYS A 38 -1.09 1.32 -19.84
C LYS A 38 -1.87 2.26 -18.94
N ALA A 39 -2.95 2.81 -19.44
CA ALA A 39 -3.89 3.78 -18.84
C ALA A 39 -4.56 3.35 -17.49
N ILE A 40 -3.95 2.44 -16.75
CA ILE A 40 -4.49 1.86 -15.52
C ILE A 40 -4.04 2.65 -14.29
N LYS A 41 -2.79 3.17 -14.29
CA LYS A 41 -2.19 3.90 -13.18
C LYS A 41 -1.43 5.10 -13.70
N THR A 42 -1.75 6.27 -13.21
CA THR A 42 -1.13 7.53 -13.63
C THR A 42 -0.19 8.13 -12.57
N SER A 43 -0.18 7.59 -11.34
CA SER A 43 0.64 8.11 -10.24
C SER A 43 2.14 8.01 -10.48
N GLN A 44 2.90 8.92 -9.88
CA GLN A 44 4.35 8.80 -9.76
C GLN A 44 4.71 7.71 -8.73
N VAL A 45 5.60 6.79 -9.11
CA VAL A 45 6.10 5.74 -8.21
C VAL A 45 7.58 5.97 -7.96
N LYS A 46 7.95 6.14 -6.71
CA LYS A 46 9.33 6.14 -6.22
C LYS A 46 9.58 4.89 -5.39
N PHE A 47 10.84 4.56 -5.17
CA PHE A 47 11.20 3.35 -4.43
C PHE A 47 12.11 3.68 -3.26
N VAL A 48 11.91 2.98 -2.15
CA VAL A 48 12.79 3.02 -0.97
C VAL A 48 13.05 1.60 -0.48
N ASN A 49 14.26 1.31 -0.02
CA ASN A 49 14.54 0.01 0.60
C ASN A 49 13.99 -0.03 2.03
N LEU A 50 13.35 -1.14 2.40
CA LEU A 50 12.83 -1.35 3.75
C LEU A 50 13.85 -1.02 4.84
N GLY A 51 15.11 -1.44 4.66
CA GLY A 51 16.17 -1.22 5.64
C GLY A 51 16.45 0.25 5.98
N ALA A 52 16.13 1.19 5.08
CA ALA A 52 16.31 2.62 5.32
C ALA A 52 15.25 3.20 6.28
N ILE A 53 14.06 2.62 6.31
CA ILE A 53 12.90 3.16 7.04
C ILE A 53 12.31 2.19 8.07
N GLN A 54 12.83 0.96 8.17
CA GLN A 54 12.27 -0.11 9.01
C GLN A 54 11.98 0.35 10.44
N GLY A 55 12.92 1.06 11.08
CA GLY A 55 12.75 1.54 12.44
C GLY A 55 11.62 2.56 12.62
N LEU A 56 11.24 3.27 11.55
CA LEU A 56 10.14 4.25 11.56
C LEU A 56 8.77 3.62 11.30
N ILE A 57 8.72 2.41 10.75
CA ILE A 57 7.46 1.76 10.38
C ILE A 57 7.20 0.46 11.16
N ILE A 58 7.86 0.26 12.30
CA ILE A 58 7.64 -0.93 13.14
C ILE A 58 6.15 -1.13 13.45
N PRO A 59 5.36 -0.13 13.91
CA PRO A 59 3.94 -0.31 14.14
C PRO A 59 3.16 -0.78 12.90
N PHE A 60 3.57 -0.35 11.71
CA PHE A 60 2.95 -0.81 10.47
C PHE A 60 3.30 -2.27 10.15
N LEU A 61 4.56 -2.67 10.35
CA LEU A 61 4.97 -4.06 10.16
C LEU A 61 4.26 -4.99 11.15
N ASP A 62 4.16 -4.60 12.40
CA ASP A 62 3.44 -5.36 13.45
C ASP A 62 1.94 -5.47 13.13
N PHE A 63 1.34 -4.39 12.63
CA PHE A 63 -0.06 -4.39 12.20
C PHE A 63 -0.30 -5.36 11.03
N ILE A 64 0.63 -5.42 10.06
CA ILE A 64 0.57 -6.38 8.94
C ILE A 64 0.60 -7.82 9.47
N ILE A 65 1.54 -8.14 10.34
CA ILE A 65 1.70 -9.50 10.89
C ILE A 65 0.49 -9.87 11.76
N SER A 66 0.04 -8.97 12.63
CA SER A 66 -1.15 -9.19 13.46
C SER A 66 -2.41 -9.39 12.61
N SER A 67 -2.60 -8.57 11.57
CA SER A 67 -3.72 -8.71 10.62
C SER A 67 -3.70 -10.10 9.96
N ASN A 68 -2.52 -10.56 9.53
CA ASN A 68 -2.40 -11.88 8.95
C ASN A 68 -2.71 -12.98 9.96
N THR A 69 -2.15 -12.90 11.17
CA THR A 69 -2.30 -13.92 12.21
C THR A 69 -3.76 -14.10 12.64
N PHE A 70 -4.48 -12.97 12.81
CA PHE A 70 -5.84 -13.02 13.37
C PHE A 70 -6.95 -13.08 12.31
N HIS A 71 -6.68 -12.70 11.07
CA HIS A 71 -7.74 -12.57 10.06
C HIS A 71 -7.52 -13.40 8.79
N TYR A 72 -6.28 -13.52 8.29
CA TYR A 72 -6.04 -14.09 6.95
C TYR A 72 -5.34 -15.44 6.97
N GLY A 73 -4.39 -15.66 7.87
CA GLY A 73 -3.71 -16.96 8.05
C GLY A 73 -2.83 -17.40 6.88
N PHE A 74 -2.32 -16.47 6.07
CA PHE A 74 -1.43 -16.81 4.97
C PHE A 74 -0.02 -17.18 5.47
N ASP A 75 0.59 -18.17 4.83
CA ASP A 75 2.03 -18.37 4.92
C ASP A 75 2.74 -17.19 4.26
N LEU A 76 3.49 -16.43 5.05
CA LEU A 76 4.22 -15.26 4.57
C LEU A 76 5.72 -15.46 4.64
N PHE A 77 6.42 -15.04 3.59
CA PHE A 77 7.88 -14.94 3.62
C PHE A 77 8.32 -13.72 4.43
N GLN A 78 9.43 -13.86 5.14
CA GLN A 78 10.03 -12.74 5.86
C GLN A 78 10.43 -11.61 4.89
N LEU A 79 10.25 -10.38 5.34
CA LEU A 79 10.71 -9.21 4.62
C LEU A 79 12.22 -9.02 4.81
N HIS A 80 12.96 -9.03 3.71
CA HIS A 80 14.38 -8.72 3.75
C HIS A 80 14.60 -7.20 3.70
N ARG A 81 15.65 -6.69 4.36
CA ARG A 81 15.97 -5.25 4.41
C ARG A 81 16.17 -4.60 3.04
N SER A 82 16.58 -5.37 2.02
CA SER A 82 16.71 -4.91 0.64
C SER A 82 15.37 -4.91 -0.13
N LYS A 83 14.24 -5.28 0.50
CA LYS A 83 12.93 -5.23 -0.14
C LYS A 83 12.63 -3.81 -0.56
N ARG A 84 12.42 -3.59 -1.85
CA ARG A 84 11.92 -2.31 -2.37
C ARG A 84 10.45 -2.16 -2.07
N LEU A 85 10.11 -1.01 -1.51
CA LEU A 85 8.75 -0.57 -1.20
C LEU A 85 8.37 0.53 -2.17
N ASN A 86 7.10 0.56 -2.57
CA ASN A 86 6.60 1.60 -3.47
C ASN A 86 6.09 2.79 -2.66
N TYR A 87 6.62 3.96 -2.98
CA TYR A 87 6.15 5.24 -2.48
C TYR A 87 5.44 5.95 -3.62
N ASN A 88 4.12 5.93 -3.57
CA ASN A 88 3.25 6.39 -4.64
C ASN A 88 2.72 7.77 -4.31
N THR A 89 2.83 8.72 -5.25
CA THR A 89 2.20 10.04 -5.16
C THR A 89 1.23 10.20 -6.32
N TYR A 90 -0.01 10.52 -6.00
CA TYR A 90 -1.09 10.85 -6.92
C TYR A 90 -1.34 12.34 -6.83
N LYS A 91 -1.22 13.03 -7.95
CA LYS A 91 -1.54 14.44 -8.11
C LYS A 91 -2.96 14.60 -8.65
N GLU A 92 -3.41 15.83 -8.75
CA GLU A 92 -4.69 16.17 -9.36
C GLU A 92 -4.85 15.52 -10.75
N ASN A 93 -6.02 14.95 -11.01
CA ASN A 93 -6.38 14.14 -12.17
C ASN A 93 -5.69 12.76 -12.29
N GLU A 94 -4.88 12.35 -11.32
CA GLU A 94 -4.27 11.01 -11.30
C GLU A 94 -5.12 10.02 -10.50
N GLU A 95 -5.10 8.76 -10.95
CA GLU A 95 -5.89 7.66 -10.40
C GLU A 95 -5.18 6.30 -10.56
N TYR A 96 -5.75 5.27 -9.96
CA TYR A 96 -5.42 3.88 -10.24
C TYR A 96 -6.71 3.09 -10.37
N THR A 97 -7.05 2.72 -11.59
CA THR A 97 -8.31 2.03 -11.90
C THR A 97 -8.38 0.63 -11.27
N TRP A 98 -9.51 -0.03 -11.39
CA TRP A 98 -9.73 -1.37 -10.85
C TRP A 98 -8.66 -2.37 -11.25
N HIS A 99 -8.04 -3.02 -10.26
CA HIS A 99 -6.99 -4.01 -10.44
C HIS A 99 -6.88 -4.94 -9.23
N ILE A 100 -6.17 -6.03 -9.41
CA ILE A 100 -5.70 -6.92 -8.35
C ILE A 100 -4.17 -6.95 -8.35
N ASP A 101 -3.58 -7.10 -7.17
CA ASP A 101 -2.13 -7.19 -7.02
C ASP A 101 -1.60 -8.63 -7.14
N ALA A 102 -2.43 -9.61 -6.85
CA ALA A 102 -2.12 -11.05 -6.92
C ALA A 102 -2.01 -11.56 -8.36
N THR A 103 -1.23 -10.88 -9.20
CA THR A 103 -0.98 -11.36 -10.56
C THR A 103 0.17 -12.36 -10.60
N PRO A 104 0.09 -13.46 -11.38
CA PRO A 104 1.17 -14.43 -11.50
C PRO A 104 2.42 -13.78 -12.13
N ARG A 105 3.33 -13.28 -11.31
CA ARG A 105 4.58 -12.64 -11.75
C ARG A 105 5.83 -13.47 -11.46
N SER A 106 5.67 -14.55 -10.71
CA SER A 106 6.78 -15.39 -10.28
C SER A 106 6.37 -16.86 -10.33
N PRO A 107 7.25 -17.78 -10.74
CA PRO A 107 6.97 -19.22 -10.70
C PRO A 107 6.96 -19.79 -9.28
N VAL A 108 7.52 -19.08 -8.27
CA VAL A 108 7.77 -19.65 -6.94
C VAL A 108 7.00 -18.96 -5.82
N LYS A 109 6.43 -17.78 -6.07
CA LYS A 109 5.73 -17.00 -5.03
C LYS A 109 4.59 -16.19 -5.60
N ASP A 110 3.60 -15.93 -4.75
CA ASP A 110 2.50 -15.00 -5.01
C ASP A 110 2.49 -13.88 -3.98
N ILE A 111 1.89 -12.74 -4.35
CA ILE A 111 1.56 -11.70 -3.39
C ILE A 111 0.32 -12.18 -2.62
N LYS A 112 0.39 -12.18 -1.29
CA LYS A 112 -0.69 -12.62 -0.40
C LYS A 112 -1.48 -11.44 0.16
N LEU A 113 -0.78 -10.41 0.62
CA LEU A 113 -1.40 -9.22 1.20
C LEU A 113 -0.91 -7.96 0.49
N THR A 114 -1.84 -7.03 0.29
CA THR A 114 -1.60 -5.63 -0.03
C THR A 114 -1.74 -4.82 1.24
N CYS A 115 -0.69 -4.07 1.56
CA CYS A 115 -0.59 -3.27 2.77
C CYS A 115 -0.27 -1.83 2.38
N LEU A 116 -1.13 -0.89 2.73
CA LEU A 116 -0.98 0.53 2.39
C LEU A 116 -0.95 1.36 3.67
N LEU A 117 -0.04 2.33 3.72
CA LEU A 117 -0.01 3.39 4.73
C LEU A 117 -0.25 4.72 4.02
N ASN A 118 -1.22 5.50 4.48
CA ASN A 118 -1.44 6.86 3.97
C ASN A 118 -0.35 7.79 4.54
N CYS A 119 0.51 8.26 3.65
CA CYS A 119 1.63 9.14 3.94
C CYS A 119 1.40 10.59 3.48
N SER A 120 0.18 10.99 3.19
CA SER A 120 -0.13 12.38 2.81
C SER A 120 0.17 13.32 3.98
N GLU A 121 0.76 14.48 3.70
CA GLU A 121 1.06 15.51 4.72
C GLU A 121 0.03 16.62 4.72
N GLU A 122 -0.54 16.91 3.56
CA GLU A 122 -1.52 17.95 3.34
C GLU A 122 -2.89 17.35 3.05
N ALA A 123 -3.93 18.14 3.24
CA ALA A 123 -5.29 17.78 2.86
C ALA A 123 -5.38 17.61 1.32
N TYR A 124 -6.18 16.66 0.91
CA TYR A 124 -6.48 16.42 -0.50
C TYR A 124 -7.96 16.03 -0.63
N GLU A 125 -8.51 16.16 -1.84
CA GLU A 125 -9.87 15.75 -2.15
C GLU A 125 -9.86 14.68 -3.27
N GLY A 126 -10.84 13.80 -3.23
CA GLY A 126 -10.87 12.61 -4.08
C GLY A 126 -9.84 11.57 -3.61
N GLY A 127 -9.37 10.71 -4.51
CA GLY A 127 -8.38 9.69 -4.20
C GLY A 127 -8.86 8.63 -3.22
N ASP A 128 -10.15 8.45 -3.10
CA ASP A 128 -10.75 7.44 -2.23
C ASP A 128 -10.31 6.04 -2.64
N LEU A 129 -10.00 5.21 -1.67
CA LEU A 129 -9.71 3.79 -1.87
C LEU A 129 -11.00 3.00 -1.82
N TYR A 130 -11.23 2.19 -2.85
CA TYR A 130 -12.34 1.26 -2.91
C TYR A 130 -11.86 -0.17 -3.02
N LEU A 131 -12.54 -1.06 -2.34
CA LEU A 131 -12.44 -2.50 -2.53
C LEU A 131 -13.73 -3.01 -3.18
N PHE A 132 -13.63 -4.11 -3.93
CA PHE A 132 -14.78 -4.77 -4.52
C PHE A 132 -14.87 -6.21 -4.03
N ARG A 133 -16.03 -6.56 -3.50
CA ARG A 133 -16.39 -7.95 -3.20
C ARG A 133 -17.67 -8.29 -3.97
N ASP A 134 -18.84 -8.06 -3.41
CA ASP A 134 -20.14 -8.19 -4.09
C ASP A 134 -20.65 -6.84 -4.59
N LYS A 135 -20.09 -5.77 -4.04
CA LYS A 135 -20.34 -4.37 -4.38
C LYS A 135 -19.08 -3.54 -4.12
N GLU A 136 -19.08 -2.32 -4.58
CA GLU A 136 -18.02 -1.34 -4.23
C GLU A 136 -18.15 -0.95 -2.76
N ILE A 137 -17.00 -0.99 -2.06
CA ILE A 137 -16.89 -0.62 -0.65
C ILE A 137 -15.86 0.49 -0.56
N LYS A 138 -16.31 1.70 -0.26
CA LYS A 138 -15.43 2.83 0.04
C LYS A 138 -14.74 2.58 1.39
N ILE A 139 -13.45 2.82 1.45
CA ILE A 139 -12.69 2.72 2.69
C ILE A 139 -12.78 4.05 3.41
N GLU A 140 -13.61 4.07 4.44
CA GLU A 140 -13.77 5.24 5.30
C GLU A 140 -12.57 5.42 6.24
N ASN A 141 -12.30 6.68 6.62
CA ASN A 141 -11.26 7.02 7.60
C ASN A 141 -9.82 6.59 7.22
N PHE A 142 -9.53 6.47 5.93
CA PHE A 142 -8.16 6.23 5.46
C PHE A 142 -7.37 7.54 5.42
N ASN A 143 -7.31 8.22 6.59
CA ASN A 143 -6.64 9.49 6.80
C ASN A 143 -5.10 9.34 6.88
N PRO A 144 -4.32 10.43 6.83
CA PRO A 144 -2.88 10.40 7.05
C PRO A 144 -2.50 9.64 8.33
N GLY A 145 -1.50 8.76 8.24
CA GLY A 145 -1.06 7.90 9.35
C GLY A 145 -1.89 6.63 9.54
N THR A 146 -2.97 6.45 8.78
CA THR A 146 -3.78 5.21 8.81
C THR A 146 -3.20 4.17 7.87
N ALA A 147 -3.14 2.93 8.33
CA ALA A 147 -2.77 1.77 7.53
C ALA A 147 -3.97 0.87 7.25
N ILE A 148 -3.96 0.22 6.09
CA ILE A 148 -4.93 -0.81 5.70
C ILE A 148 -4.20 -2.04 5.17
N VAL A 149 -4.73 -3.22 5.49
CA VAL A 149 -4.25 -4.52 5.02
C VAL A 149 -5.43 -5.31 4.46
N PHE A 150 -5.27 -5.90 3.29
CA PHE A 150 -6.28 -6.76 2.66
C PHE A 150 -5.62 -7.82 1.77
N PRO A 151 -6.31 -8.95 1.48
CA PRO A 151 -5.81 -9.96 0.56
C PRO A 151 -5.57 -9.37 -0.84
N SER A 152 -4.41 -9.66 -1.42
CA SER A 152 -3.96 -9.06 -2.69
C SER A 152 -4.80 -9.43 -3.91
N PHE A 153 -5.65 -10.46 -3.81
CA PHE A 153 -6.61 -10.85 -4.86
C PHE A 153 -7.93 -10.07 -4.79
N ILE A 154 -8.11 -9.20 -3.80
CA ILE A 154 -9.26 -8.31 -3.73
C ILE A 154 -9.08 -7.21 -4.78
N ASN A 155 -10.10 -7.07 -5.65
CA ASN A 155 -10.13 -6.01 -6.64
C ASN A 155 -10.29 -4.65 -5.95
N HIS A 156 -9.46 -3.68 -6.34
CA HIS A 156 -9.44 -2.37 -5.69
C HIS A 156 -9.05 -1.26 -6.67
N LYS A 157 -9.41 -0.04 -6.32
CA LYS A 157 -9.07 1.18 -7.08
C LYS A 157 -8.71 2.33 -6.15
N VAL A 158 -7.98 3.29 -6.65
CA VAL A 158 -7.83 4.64 -6.10
C VAL A 158 -8.53 5.59 -7.07
N GLU A 159 -9.55 6.27 -6.61
CA GLU A 159 -10.25 7.28 -7.43
C GLU A 159 -9.35 8.46 -7.77
N LYS A 160 -9.80 9.21 -8.75
CA LYS A 160 -9.11 10.41 -9.21
C LYS A 160 -8.98 11.44 -8.08
N ILE A 161 -7.78 11.99 -7.93
CA ILE A 161 -7.56 13.16 -7.07
C ILE A 161 -8.21 14.37 -7.74
N THR A 162 -9.04 15.09 -7.00
CA THR A 162 -9.73 16.30 -7.48
C THR A 162 -9.04 17.58 -7.01
N SER A 163 -8.30 17.53 -5.90
CA SER A 163 -7.51 18.65 -5.39
C SER A 163 -6.37 18.14 -4.51
N GLY A 164 -5.22 18.78 -4.57
CA GLY A 164 -4.06 18.45 -3.75
C GLY A 164 -3.29 17.21 -4.24
N SER A 165 -2.70 16.47 -3.31
CA SER A 165 -1.95 15.24 -3.62
C SER A 165 -2.08 14.19 -2.53
N ARG A 166 -2.26 12.94 -2.94
CA ARG A 166 -2.31 11.78 -2.05
C ARG A 166 -1.02 10.97 -2.17
N THR A 167 -0.39 10.69 -1.03
CA THR A 167 0.83 9.89 -0.97
C THR A 167 0.61 8.63 -0.14
N SER A 168 1.14 7.51 -0.60
CA SER A 168 1.04 6.23 0.13
C SER A 168 2.31 5.40 0.01
N LEU A 169 2.66 4.71 1.11
CA LEU A 169 3.67 3.67 1.13
C LEU A 169 2.98 2.31 0.98
N ALA A 170 3.38 1.53 -0.03
CA ALA A 170 2.83 0.21 -0.28
C ALA A 170 3.85 -0.89 -0.01
N ILE A 171 3.42 -1.92 0.74
CA ILE A 171 4.16 -3.14 1.02
C ILE A 171 3.34 -4.32 0.52
N TRP A 172 3.91 -5.14 -0.34
CA TRP A 172 3.31 -6.41 -0.74
C TRP A 172 3.99 -7.56 -0.01
N MET A 173 3.21 -8.29 0.78
CA MET A 173 3.67 -9.49 1.45
C MET A 173 3.58 -10.68 0.51
N ASN A 174 4.70 -11.36 0.33
CA ASN A 174 4.77 -12.56 -0.50
C ASN A 174 4.67 -13.81 0.36
N GLY A 175 4.20 -14.89 -0.24
CA GLY A 175 4.19 -16.22 0.35
C GLY A 175 4.31 -17.30 -0.73
N PRO A 176 4.20 -18.58 -0.40
CA PRO A 176 4.14 -19.67 -1.34
C PRO A 176 3.02 -19.45 -2.36
N LYS A 177 3.11 -20.11 -3.50
CA LYS A 177 2.04 -20.05 -4.51
C LYS A 177 0.69 -20.49 -3.91
N PHE A 178 -0.38 -19.87 -4.38
CA PHE A 178 -1.73 -20.39 -4.12
C PHE A 178 -1.84 -21.77 -4.77
N ARG A 179 -2.45 -22.71 -4.05
CA ARG A 179 -2.71 -24.09 -4.51
C ARG A 179 -4.19 -24.25 -4.76
#